data_ce822b3b16dfe647a0f7fffddfa9b1c9
#
_entry.id   ce822b3b16dfe647a0f7fffddfa9b1c9
#
_cell.length_a   1.000
_cell.length_b   1.000
_cell.length_c   1.000
_cell.angle_alpha   90.00
_cell.angle_beta   90.00
_cell.angle_gamma   90.00
#
_symmetry.space_group_name_H-M   'P 1'
#
loop_
_entity.id
_entity.type
_entity.pdbx_description
1 polymer ?
#
loop_
_entity_poly.entity_id
_entity_poly.type
_entity_poly.pdbx_seq_one_letter_code
_entity_poly.pdbx_strand_id
1 'polypeptide(L)'
;NNGVQLDGTTEEIMPMGDIHCKWAAFGWNVIHCDGHNIASISDAVEEAKSHEGSPTIIIAKTVKGKGVSFMEGENAWHGQAISDNDYKAAKAELGGAIV
;
A
#
# COMPACT_ATOMS: atom_id res chain seq x y z
N ASN A 1 3.51 -0.51 -1.47
CA ASN A 1 3.83 -1.93 -1.27
C ASN A 1 2.72 -2.62 -0.47
N ASN A 2 1.77 -3.24 -1.17
CA ASN A 2 0.61 -3.91 -0.55
C ASN A 2 0.75 -5.45 -0.43
N GLY A 3 1.86 -6.01 -0.87
CA GLY A 3 2.17 -7.44 -0.76
C GLY A 3 1.39 -8.37 -1.67
N VAL A 4 0.51 -7.84 -2.52
CA VAL A 4 -0.30 -8.64 -3.47
C VAL A 4 -0.16 -8.12 -4.89
N GLN A 5 -0.45 -8.98 -5.83
CA GLN A 5 -0.60 -8.67 -7.25
C GLN A 5 -1.85 -9.41 -7.78
N LEU A 6 -2.16 -9.27 -9.06
CA LEU A 6 -3.41 -9.76 -9.66
C LEU A 6 -3.77 -11.20 -9.28
N ASP A 7 -2.82 -12.11 -9.29
CA ASP A 7 -3.04 -13.56 -9.19
C ASP A 7 -2.69 -14.17 -7.81
N GLY A 8 -2.13 -13.38 -6.88
CA GLY A 8 -1.74 -13.88 -5.57
C GLY A 8 -0.86 -12.90 -4.79
N THR A 9 -0.15 -13.41 -3.79
CA THR A 9 0.84 -12.60 -3.08
C THR A 9 2.07 -12.35 -3.96
N THR A 10 2.79 -11.26 -3.70
CA THR A 10 4.04 -10.97 -4.42
C THR A 10 5.09 -12.05 -4.19
N GLU A 11 5.10 -12.70 -3.02
CA GLU A 11 6.04 -13.78 -2.70
C GLU A 11 5.76 -15.06 -3.49
N GLU A 12 4.49 -15.38 -3.73
CA GLU A 12 4.11 -16.58 -4.48
C GLU A 12 4.29 -16.43 -6.00
N ILE A 13 3.98 -15.24 -6.53
CA ILE A 13 3.93 -15.02 -7.96
C ILE A 13 5.26 -14.49 -8.51
N MET A 14 5.80 -13.45 -7.87
CA MET A 14 7.08 -12.86 -8.25
C MET A 14 7.75 -12.19 -7.05
N PRO A 15 8.52 -12.94 -6.28
CA PRO A 15 9.20 -12.41 -5.09
C PRO A 15 10.09 -11.22 -5.45
N MET A 16 9.82 -10.08 -4.82
CA MET A 16 10.64 -8.89 -5.05
C MET A 16 11.89 -8.87 -4.17
N GLY A 17 11.99 -9.78 -3.18
CA GLY A 17 13.07 -9.78 -2.20
C GLY A 17 13.14 -8.46 -1.43
N ASP A 18 14.31 -8.08 -1.00
CA ASP A 18 14.52 -6.83 -0.27
C ASP A 18 14.50 -5.63 -1.23
N ILE A 19 13.33 -4.98 -1.31
CA ILE A 19 13.14 -3.80 -2.17
C ILE A 19 13.90 -2.58 -1.65
N HIS A 20 14.13 -2.45 -0.33
CA HIS A 20 14.98 -1.40 0.22
C HIS A 20 16.40 -1.52 -0.32
N CYS A 21 17.01 -2.68 -0.17
CA CYS A 21 18.37 -2.93 -0.65
C CYS A 21 18.50 -2.73 -2.16
N LYS A 22 17.50 -3.09 -2.94
CA LYS A 22 17.50 -2.88 -4.39
C LYS A 22 17.53 -1.39 -4.76
N TRP A 23 16.68 -0.57 -4.17
CA TRP A 23 16.68 0.87 -4.43
C TRP A 23 17.94 1.54 -3.91
N ALA A 24 18.42 1.16 -2.73
CA ALA A 24 19.67 1.66 -2.18
C ALA A 24 20.87 1.34 -3.08
N ALA A 25 20.91 0.13 -3.67
CA ALA A 25 21.96 -0.26 -4.63
C ALA A 25 21.96 0.58 -5.91
N PHE A 26 20.83 1.13 -6.32
CA PHE A 26 20.73 2.11 -7.41
C PHE A 26 21.12 3.54 -6.98
N GLY A 27 21.51 3.75 -5.73
CA GLY A 27 21.93 5.07 -5.22
C GLY A 27 20.75 5.95 -4.78
N TRP A 28 19.57 5.40 -4.56
CA TRP A 28 18.42 6.14 -4.04
C TRP A 28 18.44 6.22 -2.52
N ASN A 29 18.03 7.34 -1.97
CA ASN A 29 17.64 7.43 -0.57
C ASN A 29 16.31 6.72 -0.37
N VAL A 30 16.22 5.81 0.62
CA VAL A 30 15.04 4.96 0.82
C VAL A 30 14.40 5.25 2.15
N ILE A 31 13.16 5.71 2.13
CA ILE A 31 12.34 5.99 3.31
C ILE A 31 11.18 5.01 3.36
N HIS A 32 10.86 4.50 4.55
CA HIS A 32 9.69 3.65 4.78
C HIS A 32 8.64 4.39 5.59
N CYS A 33 7.36 4.19 5.26
CA CYS A 33 6.25 4.73 6.05
C CYS A 33 5.07 3.75 6.11
N ASP A 34 4.20 3.96 7.08
CA ASP A 34 2.86 3.36 7.10
C ASP A 34 1.95 4.14 6.14
N GLY A 35 1.60 3.50 5.01
CA GLY A 35 0.76 4.11 3.98
C GLY A 35 -0.72 4.31 4.36
N HIS A 36 -1.12 3.86 5.55
CA HIS A 36 -2.46 4.11 6.11
C HIS A 36 -2.45 5.10 7.27
N ASN A 37 -1.30 5.68 7.59
CA ASN A 37 -1.14 6.71 8.61
C ASN A 37 -0.71 8.03 7.97
N ILE A 38 -1.60 9.02 7.95
CA ILE A 38 -1.37 10.32 7.31
C ILE A 38 -0.15 11.05 7.92
N ALA A 39 0.03 10.97 9.24
CA ALA A 39 1.19 11.58 9.89
C ALA A 39 2.50 10.91 9.42
N SER A 40 2.54 9.58 9.38
CA SER A 40 3.71 8.83 8.87
C SER A 40 4.04 9.17 7.41
N ILE A 41 3.01 9.35 6.57
CA ILE A 41 3.22 9.77 5.17
C ILE A 41 3.75 11.20 5.11
N SER A 42 3.19 12.13 5.91
CA SER A 42 3.63 13.52 5.96
C SER A 42 5.09 13.62 6.40
N ASP A 43 5.46 12.92 7.46
CA ASP A 43 6.83 12.90 7.98
C ASP A 43 7.81 12.36 6.92
N ALA A 44 7.45 11.27 6.23
CA ALA A 44 8.27 10.70 5.17
C ALA A 44 8.45 11.67 3.98
N VAL A 45 7.43 12.46 3.65
CA VAL A 45 7.53 13.50 2.60
C VAL A 45 8.44 14.64 3.04
N GLU A 46 8.35 15.11 4.28
CA GLU A 46 9.23 16.17 4.78
C GLU A 46 10.69 15.69 4.88
N GLU A 47 10.91 14.44 5.31
CA GLU A 47 12.24 13.83 5.29
C GLU A 47 12.79 13.77 3.85
N ALA A 48 11.97 13.33 2.89
CA ALA A 48 12.37 13.28 1.49
C ALA A 48 12.75 14.64 0.91
N LYS A 49 12.02 15.70 1.28
CA LYS A 49 12.34 17.08 0.86
C LYS A 49 13.64 17.60 1.44
N SER A 50 14.02 17.14 2.62
CA SER A 50 15.26 17.57 3.27
C SER A 50 16.51 16.85 2.73
N HIS A 51 16.33 15.77 1.98
CA HIS A 51 17.43 15.00 1.41
C HIS A 51 17.92 15.62 0.11
N GLU A 52 19.23 15.81 0.01
CA GLU A 52 19.91 16.32 -1.18
C GLU A 52 20.94 15.31 -1.70
N GLY A 53 21.30 15.45 -2.98
CA GLY A 53 22.39 14.69 -3.61
C GLY A 53 21.99 13.39 -4.29
N SER A 54 20.82 12.81 -3.98
CA SER A 54 20.27 11.66 -4.70
C SER A 54 18.73 11.69 -4.69
N PRO A 55 18.08 10.99 -5.63
CA PRO A 55 16.62 10.87 -5.59
C PRO A 55 16.17 10.07 -4.37
N THR A 56 14.98 10.37 -3.87
CA THR A 56 14.36 9.65 -2.76
C THR A 56 13.17 8.83 -3.24
N ILE A 57 13.07 7.60 -2.75
CA ILE A 57 11.88 6.77 -2.87
C ILE A 57 11.25 6.56 -1.48
N ILE A 58 9.93 6.73 -1.40
CA ILE A 58 9.15 6.40 -0.21
C ILE A 58 8.44 5.07 -0.46
N ILE A 59 8.76 4.06 0.32
CA ILE A 59 8.13 2.75 0.28
C ILE A 59 7.03 2.72 1.34
N ALA A 60 5.80 2.97 0.92
CA ALA A 60 4.64 2.96 1.80
C ALA A 60 4.09 1.54 1.98
N LYS A 61 4.10 1.03 3.20
CA LYS A 61 3.44 -0.24 3.53
C LYS A 61 1.93 -0.03 3.55
N THR A 62 1.21 -0.80 2.75
CA THR A 62 -0.25 -0.72 2.65
C THR A 62 -0.90 -2.10 2.73
N VAL A 63 -2.19 -2.12 2.97
CA VAL A 63 -3.04 -3.30 2.87
C VAL A 63 -4.09 -3.03 1.81
N LYS A 64 -4.15 -3.87 0.77
CA LYS A 64 -5.19 -3.78 -0.25
C LYS A 64 -6.56 -3.93 0.41
N GLY A 65 -7.52 -3.07 0.06
CA GLY A 65 -8.89 -3.11 0.64
C GLY A 65 -8.99 -2.67 2.10
N LYS A 66 -8.00 -1.94 2.62
CA LYS A 66 -7.96 -1.47 4.02
C LYS A 66 -9.25 -0.83 4.47
N GLY A 67 -9.78 -1.30 5.61
CA GLY A 67 -11.01 -0.81 6.22
C GLY A 67 -12.25 -1.62 5.87
N VAL A 68 -12.15 -2.59 4.94
CA VAL A 68 -13.24 -3.49 4.58
C VAL A 68 -12.76 -4.93 4.82
N SER A 69 -13.29 -5.57 5.87
CA SER A 69 -12.74 -6.82 6.42
C SER A 69 -12.62 -7.95 5.39
N PHE A 70 -13.61 -8.10 4.52
CA PHE A 70 -13.63 -9.15 3.49
C PHE A 70 -12.81 -8.81 2.24
N MET A 71 -12.24 -7.61 2.15
CA MET A 71 -11.39 -7.16 1.06
C MET A 71 -9.91 -7.06 1.45
N GLU A 72 -9.61 -6.95 2.75
CA GLU A 72 -8.24 -6.74 3.23
C GLU A 72 -7.30 -7.88 2.81
N GLY A 73 -6.26 -7.54 2.05
CA GLY A 73 -5.24 -8.48 1.60
C GLY A 73 -5.66 -9.41 0.45
N GLU A 74 -6.91 -9.37 0.04
CA GLU A 74 -7.46 -10.28 -0.96
C GLU A 74 -7.17 -9.80 -2.38
N ASN A 75 -6.37 -10.55 -3.13
CA ASN A 75 -6.01 -10.22 -4.52
C ASN A 75 -7.20 -10.28 -5.49
N ALA A 76 -8.21 -11.11 -5.21
CA ALA A 76 -9.41 -11.27 -6.06
C ALA A 76 -10.14 -9.94 -6.32
N TRP A 77 -10.09 -9.00 -5.37
CA TRP A 77 -10.69 -7.67 -5.50
C TRP A 77 -9.96 -6.73 -6.46
N HIS A 78 -8.94 -7.21 -7.17
CA HIS A 78 -8.31 -6.43 -8.24
C HIS A 78 -9.27 -6.16 -9.42
N GLY A 79 -10.12 -7.12 -9.75
CA GLY A 79 -11.06 -7.02 -10.87
C GLY A 79 -12.44 -7.61 -10.60
N GLN A 80 -12.75 -8.01 -9.38
CA GLN A 80 -14.04 -8.57 -9.03
C GLN A 80 -15.12 -7.49 -9.00
N ALA A 81 -16.28 -7.77 -9.60
CA ALA A 81 -17.44 -6.90 -9.50
C ALA A 81 -17.98 -6.87 -8.06
N ILE A 82 -18.35 -5.69 -7.60
CA ILE A 82 -18.95 -5.49 -6.28
C ILE A 82 -20.46 -5.72 -6.39
N SER A 83 -20.98 -6.69 -5.65
CA SER A 83 -22.43 -6.93 -5.55
C SER A 83 -23.11 -5.89 -4.64
N ASP A 84 -24.44 -5.79 -4.72
CA ASP A 84 -25.22 -4.92 -3.81
C ASP A 84 -25.02 -5.28 -2.33
N ASN A 85 -24.80 -6.56 -2.03
CA ASN A 85 -24.56 -7.04 -0.68
C ASN A 85 -23.15 -6.64 -0.21
N ASP A 86 -22.13 -6.80 -1.06
CA ASP A 86 -20.76 -6.38 -0.76
C ASP A 86 -20.71 -4.86 -0.54
N TYR A 87 -21.39 -4.09 -1.38
CA TYR A 87 -21.49 -2.65 -1.21
C TYR A 87 -22.11 -2.25 0.13
N LYS A 88 -23.24 -2.89 0.52
CA LYS A 88 -23.89 -2.60 1.80
C LYS A 88 -22.99 -2.97 2.99
N ALA A 89 -22.31 -4.12 2.93
CA ALA A 89 -21.40 -4.56 3.97
C ALA A 89 -20.20 -3.62 4.10
N ALA A 90 -19.51 -3.31 3.01
CA ALA A 90 -18.38 -2.39 3.00
C ALA A 90 -18.77 -1.00 3.52
N LYS A 91 -19.94 -0.48 3.09
CA LYS A 91 -20.47 0.79 3.58
C LYS A 91 -20.71 0.80 5.08
N ALA A 92 -21.24 -0.30 5.64
CA ALA A 92 -21.46 -0.42 7.08
C ALA A 92 -20.14 -0.42 7.86
N GLU A 93 -19.12 -1.14 7.38
CA GLU A 93 -17.80 -1.17 8.02
C GLU A 93 -17.08 0.19 7.95
N LEU A 94 -17.24 0.94 6.87
CA LEU A 94 -16.66 2.28 6.71
C LEU A 94 -17.45 3.38 7.46
N GLY A 95 -18.37 3.01 8.34
CA GLY A 95 -19.13 3.95 9.18
C GLY A 95 -20.22 4.71 8.43
N GLY A 96 -20.65 4.21 7.26
CA GLY A 96 -21.64 4.87 6.43
C GLY A 96 -21.22 6.25 5.93
N ALA A 97 -19.99 6.66 6.18
CA ALA A 97 -19.45 7.90 5.64
C ALA A 97 -19.46 7.81 4.12
N ILE A 98 -20.33 8.57 3.53
CA ILE A 98 -20.35 8.77 2.09
C ILE A 98 -19.91 10.17 1.83
N VAL A 99 -19.04 10.18 0.95
CA VAL A 99 -18.77 11.36 0.17
C VAL A 99 -19.97 11.62 -0.74
#